data_1ba773ea358842d6bd8479ce5bd9a125
#
_entry.id   1ba773ea358842d6bd8479ce5bd9a125
#
_cell.length_a   1.000
_cell.length_b   1.000
_cell.length_c   1.000
_cell.angle_alpha   90.00
_cell.angle_beta   90.00
_cell.angle_gamma   90.00
#
_symmetry.space_group_name_H-M   'P 1'
#
loop_
_entity.id
_entity.type
_entity.pdbx_description
1 polymer ?
#
loop_
_entity_poly.entity_id
_entity_poly.type
_entity_poly.pdbx_seq_one_letter_code
_entity_poly.pdbx_strand_id
1 'polypeptide(L)'
;LKILIASDAWLPQINGVVRTYQTLGNKLTSQGHEVRYITPDKFITIPLIIYPEIKLAINHWFKIGVIIEKFKPDFIHVATEGPIGLAVRNYCSKNNYAFTTSYCTKFPEYINTMAKIPVSFTYKILKWFHKNSSAVMVSSNSIIDELNSHGIKRTVKWSRGVDIKAFNPKNKIDLNLEKPIYLYVGRISKEKSLEDFLKLNLKGTKLLVGDGPSKKKLEKKYTDAVFVG
;
A
#
# COMPACT_ATOMS: atom_id res chain seq x y z
N LEU A 1 3.65 -8.13 23.65
CA LEU A 1 4.77 -8.01 22.73
C LEU A 1 4.87 -6.59 22.21
N LYS A 2 6.09 -6.13 21.90
CA LYS A 2 6.37 -4.84 21.27
C LYS A 2 6.58 -5.05 19.77
N ILE A 3 5.73 -4.45 18.96
CA ILE A 3 5.74 -4.63 17.51
C ILE A 3 6.01 -3.28 16.85
N LEU A 4 7.02 -3.23 15.99
CA LEU A 4 7.40 -2.06 15.22
C LEU A 4 7.03 -2.25 13.75
N ILE A 5 6.23 -1.32 13.21
CA ILE A 5 5.83 -1.32 11.79
C ILE A 5 6.41 -0.09 11.11
N ALA A 6 7.22 -0.28 10.08
CA ALA A 6 7.80 0.79 9.28
C ALA A 6 7.09 0.88 7.92
N SER A 7 6.61 2.07 7.57
CA SER A 7 5.89 2.29 6.31
C SER A 7 6.16 3.69 5.74
N ASP A 8 6.43 3.76 4.44
CA ASP A 8 6.49 5.02 3.69
C ASP A 8 5.10 5.51 3.25
N ALA A 9 4.12 4.61 3.20
CA ALA A 9 2.72 4.94 2.96
C ALA A 9 2.01 5.16 4.29
N TRP A 10 1.60 6.41 4.56
CA TRP A 10 0.89 6.78 5.79
C TRP A 10 -0.04 7.96 5.55
N LEU A 11 -0.84 8.31 6.56
CA LEU A 11 -1.72 9.48 6.51
C LEU A 11 -0.94 10.76 6.11
N PRO A 12 -1.51 11.68 5.32
CA PRO A 12 -2.92 11.74 4.89
C PRO A 12 -3.26 10.90 3.65
N GLN A 13 -2.38 10.04 3.15
CA GLN A 13 -2.67 9.16 2.03
C GLN A 13 -3.81 8.19 2.38
N ILE A 14 -4.81 8.09 1.50
CA ILE A 14 -5.88 7.10 1.61
C ILE A 14 -5.63 6.01 0.56
N ASN A 15 -5.07 4.89 1.01
CA ASN A 15 -4.81 3.73 0.17
C ASN A 15 -4.86 2.42 0.96
N GLY A 16 -4.85 1.30 0.22
CA GLY A 16 -4.97 -0.04 0.82
C GLY A 16 -3.84 -0.41 1.78
N VAL A 17 -2.63 0.13 1.60
CA VAL A 17 -1.48 -0.14 2.48
C VAL A 17 -1.71 0.54 3.83
N VAL A 18 -2.03 1.84 3.82
CA VAL A 18 -2.32 2.61 5.04
C VAL A 18 -3.44 1.96 5.84
N ARG A 19 -4.58 1.67 5.21
CA ARG A 19 -5.71 1.00 5.86
C ARG A 19 -5.33 -0.35 6.45
N THR A 20 -4.59 -1.16 5.70
CA THR A 20 -4.17 -2.49 6.16
C THR A 20 -3.37 -2.38 7.46
N TYR A 21 -2.35 -1.52 7.50
CA TYR A 21 -1.49 -1.43 8.67
C TYR A 21 -2.12 -0.70 9.85
N GLN A 22 -3.01 0.26 9.63
CA GLN A 22 -3.83 0.86 10.70
C GLN A 22 -4.75 -0.19 11.33
N THR A 23 -5.49 -0.94 10.51
CA THR A 23 -6.40 -1.98 10.99
C THR A 23 -5.65 -3.09 11.72
N LEU A 24 -4.50 -3.53 11.17
CA LEU A 24 -3.63 -4.51 11.82
C LEU A 24 -3.15 -4.02 13.18
N GLY A 25 -2.61 -2.80 13.25
CA GLY A 25 -2.11 -2.25 14.50
C GLY A 25 -3.19 -2.07 15.55
N ASN A 26 -4.37 -1.57 15.17
CA ASN A 26 -5.51 -1.46 16.08
C ASN A 26 -5.92 -2.84 16.62
N LYS A 27 -5.93 -3.87 15.76
CA LYS A 27 -6.24 -5.23 16.17
C LYS A 27 -5.19 -5.81 17.12
N LEU A 28 -3.92 -5.64 16.83
CA LEU A 28 -2.83 -6.07 17.71
C LEU A 28 -2.87 -5.35 19.06
N THR A 29 -3.14 -4.04 19.06
CA THR A 29 -3.30 -3.27 20.30
C THR A 29 -4.50 -3.76 21.13
N SER A 30 -5.63 -4.07 20.48
CA SER A 30 -6.79 -4.66 21.17
C SER A 30 -6.53 -6.06 21.74
N GLN A 31 -5.48 -6.73 21.29
CA GLN A 31 -5.00 -8.02 21.80
C GLN A 31 -3.90 -7.88 22.88
N GLY A 32 -3.62 -6.66 23.35
CA GLY A 32 -2.65 -6.40 24.41
C GLY A 32 -1.19 -6.24 23.94
N HIS A 33 -0.96 -6.03 22.63
CA HIS A 33 0.38 -5.75 22.12
C HIS A 33 0.66 -4.25 22.07
N GLU A 34 1.90 -3.84 22.33
CA GLU A 34 2.36 -2.46 22.11
C GLU A 34 2.81 -2.29 20.66
N VAL A 35 2.07 -1.51 19.86
CA VAL A 35 2.38 -1.27 18.46
C VAL A 35 2.93 0.14 18.27
N ARG A 36 4.09 0.26 17.63
CA ARG A 36 4.65 1.55 17.20
C ARG A 36 4.88 1.58 15.70
N TYR A 37 4.77 2.79 15.15
CA TYR A 37 4.98 3.03 13.73
C TYR A 37 6.17 3.95 13.50
N ILE A 38 6.94 3.64 12.44
CA ILE A 38 7.91 4.56 11.83
C ILE A 38 7.33 4.95 10.48
N THR A 39 6.91 6.21 10.35
CA THR A 39 6.08 6.73 9.25
C THR A 39 6.53 8.14 8.87
N PRO A 40 6.23 8.62 7.65
CA PRO A 40 6.72 9.90 7.15
C PRO A 40 6.39 11.12 8.01
N ASP A 41 5.26 11.12 8.72
CA ASP A 41 4.82 12.21 9.62
C ASP A 41 5.79 12.50 10.77
N LYS A 42 6.72 11.58 11.06
CA LYS A 42 7.75 11.73 12.12
C LYS A 42 9.05 12.36 11.64
N PHE A 43 9.13 12.71 10.36
CA PHE A 43 10.35 13.17 9.69
C PHE A 43 10.09 14.41 8.84
N ILE A 44 11.16 15.07 8.41
CA ILE A 44 11.08 16.06 7.34
C ILE A 44 10.79 15.32 6.05
N THR A 45 9.80 15.78 5.29
CA THR A 45 9.36 15.12 4.07
C THR A 45 9.36 16.07 2.88
N ILE A 46 9.58 15.50 1.69
CA ILE A 46 9.36 16.15 0.41
C ILE A 46 8.24 15.44 -0.35
N PRO A 47 7.35 16.17 -1.02
CA PRO A 47 6.33 15.57 -1.86
C PRO A 47 6.94 14.93 -3.11
N LEU A 48 6.40 13.79 -3.54
CA LEU A 48 6.77 13.22 -4.83
C LEU A 48 6.12 14.03 -5.96
N ILE A 49 6.91 14.42 -6.97
CA ILE A 49 6.47 15.35 -8.05
C ILE A 49 5.20 14.84 -8.76
N ILE A 50 5.12 13.54 -9.04
CA ILE A 50 4.01 12.92 -9.79
C ILE A 50 2.78 12.67 -8.90
N TYR A 51 3.00 12.42 -7.61
CA TYR A 51 1.97 12.16 -6.61
C TYR A 51 2.28 12.96 -5.34
N PRO A 52 1.91 14.25 -5.29
CA PRO A 52 2.26 15.14 -4.17
C PRO A 52 1.73 14.69 -2.81
N GLU A 53 0.71 13.84 -2.80
CA GLU A 53 0.19 13.20 -1.58
C GLU A 53 1.17 12.15 -1.00
N ILE A 54 2.10 11.64 -1.80
CA ILE A 54 3.16 10.73 -1.34
C ILE A 54 4.33 11.58 -0.82
N LYS A 55 4.55 11.50 0.48
CA LYS A 55 5.62 12.23 1.16
C LYS A 55 6.79 11.30 1.43
N LEU A 56 7.97 11.65 0.89
CA LEU A 56 9.20 10.89 1.11
C LEU A 56 9.99 11.49 2.27
N ALA A 57 10.32 10.70 3.28
CA ALA A 57 11.16 11.12 4.39
C ALA A 57 12.62 11.29 3.96
N ILE A 58 13.27 12.41 4.34
CA ILE A 58 14.65 12.72 3.93
C ILE A 58 15.67 12.71 5.08
N ASN A 59 15.26 12.92 6.31
CA ASN A 59 16.16 12.98 7.49
C ASN A 59 16.02 11.79 8.44
N HIS A 60 15.55 10.65 7.94
CA HIS A 60 15.18 9.48 8.74
C HIS A 60 16.37 8.63 9.19
N TRP A 61 17.47 8.61 8.44
CA TRP A 61 18.60 7.70 8.63
C TRP A 61 19.19 7.72 10.02
N PHE A 62 19.39 8.89 10.62
CA PHE A 62 19.99 9.05 11.94
C PHE A 62 19.01 8.75 13.10
N LYS A 63 17.71 8.84 12.85
CA LYS A 63 16.69 8.69 13.89
C LYS A 63 16.19 7.26 14.04
N ILE A 64 16.25 6.46 12.99
CA ILE A 64 15.69 5.09 12.98
C ILE A 64 16.34 4.20 14.03
N GLY A 65 17.67 4.18 14.10
CA GLY A 65 18.39 3.42 15.11
C GLY A 65 17.98 3.80 16.54
N VAL A 66 17.92 5.11 16.83
CA VAL A 66 17.51 5.60 18.14
C VAL A 66 16.07 5.14 18.49
N ILE A 67 15.14 5.17 17.51
CA ILE A 67 13.77 4.72 17.73
C ILE A 67 13.72 3.23 18.04
N ILE A 68 14.46 2.40 17.30
CA ILE A 68 14.49 0.94 17.48
C ILE A 68 15.11 0.60 18.85
N GLU A 69 16.27 1.17 19.20
CA GLU A 69 16.96 0.91 20.45
C GLU A 69 16.17 1.37 21.68
N LYS A 70 15.50 2.52 21.58
CA LYS A 70 14.64 3.03 22.66
C LYS A 70 13.38 2.18 22.85
N PHE A 71 12.81 1.68 21.76
CA PHE A 71 11.57 0.89 21.82
C PHE A 71 11.83 -0.55 22.20
N LYS A 72 12.96 -1.12 21.74
CA LYS A 72 13.33 -2.53 21.91
C LYS A 72 12.21 -3.47 21.45
N PRO A 73 11.86 -3.46 20.14
CA PRO A 73 10.77 -4.27 19.62
C PRO A 73 11.11 -5.77 19.66
N ASP A 74 10.11 -6.59 19.98
CA ASP A 74 10.18 -8.05 19.83
C ASP A 74 10.07 -8.44 18.33
N PHE A 75 9.32 -7.66 17.56
CA PHE A 75 9.10 -7.88 16.12
C PHE A 75 9.19 -6.58 15.34
N ILE A 76 9.86 -6.64 14.18
CA ILE A 76 9.98 -5.54 13.23
C ILE A 76 9.39 -5.96 11.89
N HIS A 77 8.47 -5.14 11.37
CA HIS A 77 7.87 -5.33 10.06
C HIS A 77 8.09 -4.11 9.16
N VAL A 78 8.64 -4.35 7.97
CA VAL A 78 8.86 -3.33 6.94
C VAL A 78 7.77 -3.48 5.88
N ALA A 79 6.82 -2.56 5.89
CA ALA A 79 5.60 -2.61 5.10
C ALA A 79 5.77 -2.16 3.65
N THR A 80 6.79 -1.34 3.37
CA THR A 80 7.02 -0.73 2.04
C THR A 80 8.49 -0.64 1.71
N GLU A 81 8.80 -0.58 0.41
CA GLU A 81 10.17 -0.56 -0.13
C GLU A 81 10.73 0.87 -0.34
N GLY A 82 10.11 1.87 0.31
CA GLY A 82 10.55 3.26 0.20
C GLY A 82 11.72 3.63 1.14
N PRO A 83 12.04 4.95 1.27
CA PRO A 83 13.19 5.43 2.05
C PRO A 83 13.19 4.97 3.51
N ILE A 84 12.05 5.02 4.21
CA ILE A 84 11.91 4.54 5.60
C ILE A 84 12.14 3.03 5.67
N GLY A 85 11.46 2.29 4.78
CA GLY A 85 11.62 0.84 4.70
C GLY A 85 13.06 0.43 4.45
N LEU A 86 13.75 1.12 3.54
CA LEU A 86 15.16 0.88 3.25
C LEU A 86 16.06 1.16 4.45
N ALA A 87 15.82 2.25 5.18
CA ALA A 87 16.63 2.61 6.34
C ALA A 87 16.44 1.62 7.50
N VAL A 88 15.19 1.20 7.78
CA VAL A 88 14.90 0.16 8.80
C VAL A 88 15.53 -1.17 8.39
N ARG A 89 15.34 -1.60 7.14
CA ARG A 89 15.96 -2.80 6.58
C ARG A 89 17.47 -2.79 6.74
N ASN A 90 18.15 -1.68 6.42
CA ASN A 90 19.59 -1.56 6.53
C ASN A 90 20.06 -1.57 7.99
N TYR A 91 19.33 -0.86 8.86
CA TYR A 91 19.64 -0.88 10.30
C TYR A 91 19.52 -2.30 10.89
N CYS A 92 18.42 -2.99 10.61
CA CYS A 92 18.19 -4.36 11.06
C CYS A 92 19.26 -5.33 10.54
N SER A 93 19.60 -5.23 9.24
CA SER A 93 20.64 -6.08 8.63
C SER A 93 22.04 -5.84 9.22
N LYS A 94 22.37 -4.58 9.57
CA LYS A 94 23.68 -4.24 10.17
C LYS A 94 23.79 -4.69 11.63
N ASN A 95 22.69 -4.64 12.38
CA ASN A 95 22.68 -4.91 13.82
C ASN A 95 22.06 -6.29 14.16
N ASN A 96 21.89 -7.17 13.18
CA ASN A 96 21.37 -8.54 13.34
C ASN A 96 19.95 -8.62 13.95
N TYR A 97 19.11 -7.59 13.75
CA TYR A 97 17.71 -7.68 14.08
C TYR A 97 16.95 -8.51 13.05
N ALA A 98 16.15 -9.48 13.50
CA ALA A 98 15.23 -10.19 12.65
C ALA A 98 14.07 -9.24 12.24
N PHE A 99 13.68 -9.27 10.95
CA PHE A 99 12.58 -8.46 10.45
C PHE A 99 11.84 -9.19 9.33
N THR A 100 10.58 -8.85 9.14
CA THR A 100 9.75 -9.28 8.01
C THR A 100 9.48 -8.11 7.08
N THR A 101 9.14 -8.42 5.83
CA THR A 101 8.78 -7.41 4.83
C THR A 101 7.44 -7.76 4.18
N SER A 102 6.83 -6.80 3.49
CA SER A 102 5.68 -7.06 2.63
C SER A 102 5.96 -6.64 1.19
N TYR A 103 5.36 -7.35 0.25
CA TYR A 103 5.23 -6.93 -1.13
C TYR A 103 3.75 -6.64 -1.41
N CYS A 104 3.40 -5.35 -1.36
CA CYS A 104 2.00 -4.90 -1.40
C CYS A 104 1.58 -4.34 -2.75
N THR A 105 2.53 -3.94 -3.59
CA THR A 105 2.30 -3.25 -4.86
C THR A 105 3.20 -3.89 -5.93
N LYS A 106 2.67 -4.07 -7.14
CA LYS A 106 3.47 -4.47 -8.31
C LYS A 106 4.40 -3.33 -8.74
N PHE A 107 5.37 -3.07 -7.90
CA PHE A 107 6.29 -1.94 -8.01
C PHE A 107 7.13 -1.95 -9.31
N PRO A 108 7.61 -3.11 -9.82
CA PRO A 108 8.36 -3.17 -11.07
C PRO A 108 7.56 -2.72 -12.28
N GLU A 109 6.32 -3.18 -12.41
CA GLU A 109 5.43 -2.82 -13.52
C GLU A 109 5.03 -1.34 -13.43
N TYR A 110 4.80 -0.86 -12.21
CA TYR A 110 4.47 0.54 -11.95
C TYR A 110 5.62 1.47 -12.35
N ILE A 111 6.85 1.18 -11.92
CA ILE A 111 8.04 1.95 -12.29
C ILE A 111 8.32 1.86 -13.80
N ASN A 112 8.14 0.70 -14.41
CA ASN A 112 8.31 0.56 -15.85
C ASN A 112 7.33 1.46 -16.62
N THR A 113 6.07 1.49 -16.21
CA THR A 113 5.05 2.35 -16.83
C THR A 113 5.38 3.83 -16.70
N MET A 114 5.91 4.25 -15.57
CA MET A 114 6.20 5.66 -15.28
C MET A 114 7.55 6.15 -15.80
N ALA A 115 8.60 5.39 -15.58
CA ALA A 115 9.98 5.80 -15.81
C ALA A 115 10.70 4.99 -16.89
N LYS A 116 10.02 4.03 -17.55
CA LYS A 116 10.59 3.13 -18.58
C LYS A 116 11.78 2.32 -18.09
N ILE A 117 11.92 2.14 -16.79
CA ILE A 117 12.97 1.30 -16.21
C ILE A 117 12.60 -0.18 -16.45
N PRO A 118 13.53 -1.02 -16.95
CA PRO A 118 13.25 -2.43 -17.22
C PRO A 118 12.78 -3.18 -15.96
N VAL A 119 11.71 -3.94 -16.09
CA VAL A 119 11.10 -4.75 -15.00
C VAL A 119 12.14 -5.68 -14.36
N SER A 120 13.00 -6.32 -15.18
CA SER A 120 14.05 -7.20 -14.68
C SER A 120 15.06 -6.51 -13.75
N PHE A 121 15.39 -5.24 -14.02
CA PHE A 121 16.28 -4.45 -13.16
C PHE A 121 15.61 -4.14 -11.81
N THR A 122 14.34 -3.77 -11.84
CA THR A 122 13.58 -3.49 -10.62
C THR A 122 13.42 -4.74 -9.74
N TYR A 123 13.22 -5.93 -10.35
CA TYR A 123 13.22 -7.18 -9.59
C TYR A 123 14.57 -7.53 -8.95
N LYS A 124 15.72 -7.14 -9.55
CA LYS A 124 17.02 -7.27 -8.89
C LYS A 124 17.11 -6.42 -7.61
N ILE A 125 16.59 -5.20 -7.66
CA ILE A 125 16.53 -4.30 -6.50
C ILE A 125 15.61 -4.88 -5.42
N LEU A 126 14.41 -5.36 -5.78
CA LEU A 126 13.49 -6.01 -4.86
C LEU A 126 14.09 -7.25 -4.21
N LYS A 127 14.75 -8.11 -5.00
CA LYS A 127 15.46 -9.27 -4.47
C LYS A 127 16.51 -8.88 -3.44
N TRP A 128 17.29 -7.85 -3.72
CA TRP A 128 18.28 -7.32 -2.77
C TRP A 128 17.60 -6.76 -1.51
N PHE A 129 16.50 -6.03 -1.67
CA PHE A 129 15.75 -5.45 -0.55
C PHE A 129 15.21 -6.52 0.40
N HIS A 130 14.59 -7.56 -0.15
CA HIS A 130 13.98 -8.64 0.65
C HIS A 130 14.96 -9.73 1.11
N LYS A 131 16.20 -9.76 0.60
CA LYS A 131 17.18 -10.85 0.82
C LYS A 131 17.36 -11.20 2.30
N ASN A 132 17.44 -10.20 3.18
CA ASN A 132 17.77 -10.38 4.60
C ASN A 132 16.52 -10.50 5.48
N SER A 133 15.30 -10.39 4.92
CA SER A 133 14.08 -10.58 5.71
C SER A 133 13.87 -12.04 6.07
N SER A 134 13.29 -12.29 7.24
CA SER A 134 12.90 -13.64 7.69
C SER A 134 11.75 -14.18 6.84
N ALA A 135 10.83 -13.30 6.40
CA ALA A 135 9.73 -13.63 5.51
C ALA A 135 9.29 -12.40 4.70
N VAL A 136 8.75 -12.65 3.50
CA VAL A 136 8.11 -11.64 2.64
C VAL A 136 6.62 -11.94 2.57
N MET A 137 5.80 -11.09 3.17
CA MET A 137 4.35 -11.25 3.18
C MET A 137 3.74 -10.82 1.86
N VAL A 138 2.90 -11.66 1.26
CA VAL A 138 2.25 -11.44 -0.03
C VAL A 138 0.78 -11.81 -0.01
N SER A 139 -0.03 -11.18 -0.87
CA SER A 139 -1.49 -11.28 -0.80
C SER A 139 -2.08 -12.52 -1.49
N SER A 140 -1.38 -13.15 -2.44
CA SER A 140 -1.91 -14.26 -3.25
C SER A 140 -0.84 -15.25 -3.67
N ASN A 141 -1.27 -16.47 -4.03
CA ASN A 141 -0.36 -17.50 -4.55
C ASN A 141 0.28 -17.08 -5.88
N SER A 142 -0.44 -16.38 -6.76
CA SER A 142 0.11 -15.89 -8.01
C SER A 142 1.29 -14.91 -7.81
N ILE A 143 1.24 -14.10 -6.76
CA ILE A 143 2.37 -13.24 -6.38
C ILE A 143 3.53 -14.06 -5.79
N ILE A 144 3.24 -15.13 -5.05
CA ILE A 144 4.27 -16.07 -4.58
C ILE A 144 5.04 -16.65 -5.77
N ASP A 145 4.32 -17.16 -6.75
CA ASP A 145 4.92 -17.77 -7.94
C ASP A 145 5.76 -16.77 -8.75
N GLU A 146 5.23 -15.55 -8.92
CA GLU A 146 5.91 -14.44 -9.58
C GLU A 146 7.21 -14.06 -8.85
N LEU A 147 7.18 -13.84 -7.54
CA LEU A 147 8.37 -13.49 -6.75
C LEU A 147 9.40 -14.62 -6.72
N ASN A 148 8.94 -15.87 -6.63
CA ASN A 148 9.79 -17.06 -6.65
C ASN A 148 10.53 -17.19 -7.98
N SER A 149 9.89 -16.92 -9.13
CA SER A 149 10.51 -16.92 -10.45
C SER A 149 11.64 -15.90 -10.57
N HIS A 150 11.54 -14.78 -9.82
CA HIS A 150 12.58 -13.76 -9.71
C HIS A 150 13.59 -14.02 -8.59
N GLY A 151 13.51 -15.18 -7.91
CA GLY A 151 14.44 -15.62 -6.88
C GLY A 151 14.24 -14.99 -5.50
N ILE A 152 13.03 -14.51 -5.18
CA ILE A 152 12.61 -14.07 -3.85
C ILE A 152 11.81 -15.22 -3.22
N LYS A 153 12.48 -16.07 -2.41
CA LYS A 153 11.96 -17.40 -2.03
C LYS A 153 11.32 -17.49 -0.63
N ARG A 154 11.50 -16.50 0.25
CA ARG A 154 10.94 -16.55 1.63
C ARG A 154 9.54 -15.94 1.67
N THR A 155 8.71 -16.26 0.71
CA THR A 155 7.37 -15.70 0.57
C THR A 155 6.36 -16.44 1.45
N VAL A 156 5.51 -15.69 2.14
CA VAL A 156 4.44 -16.21 2.99
C VAL A 156 3.13 -15.53 2.61
N LYS A 157 2.09 -16.32 2.36
CA LYS A 157 0.77 -15.80 2.06
C LYS A 157 0.17 -15.13 3.29
N TRP A 158 -0.19 -13.88 3.14
CA TRP A 158 -0.93 -13.11 4.12
C TRP A 158 -2.15 -12.45 3.45
N SER A 159 -3.29 -13.12 3.55
CA SER A 159 -4.56 -12.56 3.09
C SER A 159 -5.01 -11.50 4.09
N ARG A 160 -5.11 -10.26 3.61
CA ARG A 160 -5.59 -9.16 4.44
C ARG A 160 -7.04 -9.42 4.85
N GLY A 161 -7.37 -9.11 6.10
CA GLY A 161 -8.73 -9.19 6.59
C GLY A 161 -9.61 -8.04 6.09
N VAL A 162 -10.92 -8.19 6.26
CA VAL A 162 -11.92 -7.15 6.05
C VAL A 162 -12.71 -6.94 7.33
N ASP A 163 -13.11 -5.70 7.61
CA ASP A 163 -14.01 -5.40 8.72
C ASP A 163 -15.45 -5.80 8.38
N ILE A 164 -15.84 -7.00 8.83
CA ILE A 164 -17.18 -7.57 8.58
C ILE A 164 -18.30 -6.81 9.32
N LYS A 165 -17.99 -5.97 10.30
CA LYS A 165 -18.98 -5.10 10.94
C LYS A 165 -19.29 -3.89 10.08
N ALA A 166 -18.24 -3.26 9.52
CA ALA A 166 -18.39 -2.14 8.60
C ALA A 166 -18.96 -2.58 7.25
N PHE A 167 -18.47 -3.70 6.69
CA PHE A 167 -18.92 -4.24 5.40
C PHE A 167 -19.96 -5.34 5.61
N ASN A 168 -21.17 -4.95 5.98
CA ASN A 168 -22.28 -5.86 6.25
C ASN A 168 -23.43 -5.62 5.24
N PRO A 169 -23.92 -6.66 4.53
CA PRO A 169 -25.06 -6.51 3.60
C PRO A 169 -26.34 -5.93 4.23
N LYS A 170 -26.50 -6.06 5.56
CA LYS A 170 -27.63 -5.46 6.29
C LYS A 170 -27.58 -3.92 6.31
N ASN A 171 -26.42 -3.33 6.10
CA ASN A 171 -26.23 -1.87 6.05
C ASN A 171 -26.40 -1.29 4.63
N LYS A 172 -27.07 -2.06 3.75
CA LYS A 172 -27.30 -1.64 2.37
C LYS A 172 -28.18 -0.39 2.31
N ILE A 173 -27.71 0.63 1.58
CA ILE A 173 -28.46 1.87 1.32
C ILE A 173 -28.95 1.82 -0.13
N ASP A 174 -30.19 2.21 -0.37
CA ASP A 174 -30.67 2.43 -1.74
C ASP A 174 -30.16 3.81 -2.19
N LEU A 175 -29.47 3.82 -3.31
CA LEU A 175 -28.86 5.04 -3.86
C LEU A 175 -29.80 5.77 -4.82
N ASN A 176 -31.02 5.27 -5.05
CA ASN A 176 -31.98 5.82 -6.04
C ASN A 176 -31.36 6.03 -7.44
N LEU A 177 -30.49 5.11 -7.86
CA LEU A 177 -29.84 5.12 -9.17
C LEU A 177 -30.52 4.12 -10.12
N GLU A 178 -30.51 4.45 -11.42
CA GLU A 178 -31.01 3.56 -12.47
C GLU A 178 -30.23 2.25 -12.48
N LYS A 179 -30.93 1.12 -12.46
CA LYS A 179 -30.35 -0.23 -12.46
C LYS A 179 -30.25 -0.79 -13.88
N PRO A 180 -29.24 -1.64 -14.14
CA PRO A 180 -28.22 -2.11 -13.24
C PRO A 180 -27.16 -1.05 -12.88
N ILE A 181 -26.55 -1.17 -11.68
CA ILE A 181 -25.45 -0.31 -11.25
C ILE A 181 -24.13 -1.00 -11.53
N TYR A 182 -23.30 -0.37 -12.35
CA TYR A 182 -21.93 -0.83 -12.63
C TYR A 182 -20.96 -0.06 -11.72
N LEU A 183 -20.46 -0.74 -10.70
CA LEU A 183 -19.72 -0.10 -9.61
C LEU A 183 -18.21 -0.27 -9.78
N TYR A 184 -17.49 0.85 -9.75
CA TYR A 184 -16.07 0.92 -9.49
C TYR A 184 -15.80 1.50 -8.10
N VAL A 185 -14.95 0.88 -7.31
CA VAL A 185 -14.48 1.41 -6.02
C VAL A 185 -12.96 1.44 -6.00
N GLY A 186 -12.37 2.63 -5.86
CA GLY A 186 -10.91 2.75 -5.80
C GLY A 186 -10.39 4.12 -6.20
N ARG A 187 -9.05 4.24 -6.24
CA ARG A 187 -8.38 5.47 -6.66
C ARG A 187 -8.69 5.79 -8.13
N ILE A 188 -9.10 7.02 -8.39
CA ILE A 188 -9.39 7.50 -9.75
C ILE A 188 -8.09 8.06 -10.36
N SER A 189 -7.34 7.20 -11.03
CA SER A 189 -6.00 7.50 -11.55
C SER A 189 -5.73 6.77 -12.87
N LYS A 190 -4.72 7.23 -13.61
CA LYS A 190 -4.41 6.77 -14.97
C LYS A 190 -4.15 5.26 -15.06
N GLU A 191 -3.46 4.68 -14.07
CA GLU A 191 -3.11 3.26 -14.02
C GLU A 191 -4.32 2.33 -13.82
N LYS A 192 -5.51 2.89 -13.55
CA LYS A 192 -6.77 2.12 -13.40
C LYS A 192 -7.55 2.01 -14.69
N SER A 193 -7.09 2.63 -15.78
CA SER A 193 -7.70 2.55 -17.13
C SER A 193 -9.22 2.80 -17.13
N LEU A 194 -9.71 3.72 -16.29
CA LEU A 194 -11.13 3.94 -16.08
C LEU A 194 -11.85 4.47 -17.33
N GLU A 195 -11.11 5.05 -18.28
CA GLU A 195 -11.69 5.45 -19.56
C GLU A 195 -12.26 4.27 -20.35
N ASP A 196 -11.67 3.08 -20.24
CA ASP A 196 -12.16 1.88 -20.92
C ASP A 196 -13.52 1.44 -20.36
N PHE A 197 -13.71 1.55 -19.04
CA PHE A 197 -14.99 1.32 -18.38
C PHE A 197 -16.01 2.41 -18.73
N LEU A 198 -15.61 3.66 -18.70
CA LEU A 198 -16.51 4.81 -18.91
C LEU A 198 -17.02 4.92 -20.35
N LYS A 199 -16.23 4.45 -21.35
CA LYS A 199 -16.62 4.43 -22.77
C LYS A 199 -17.69 3.38 -23.10
N LEU A 200 -17.92 2.40 -22.22
CA LEU A 200 -18.91 1.36 -22.46
C LEU A 200 -20.31 1.97 -22.56
N ASN A 201 -21.04 1.62 -23.63
CA ASN A 201 -22.46 1.98 -23.77
C ASN A 201 -23.31 0.94 -23.02
N LEU A 202 -23.68 1.27 -21.78
CA LEU A 202 -24.40 0.37 -20.89
C LEU A 202 -25.71 1.04 -20.45
N LYS A 203 -26.82 0.27 -20.44
CA LYS A 203 -28.06 0.69 -19.78
C LYS A 203 -27.88 0.67 -18.27
N GLY A 204 -28.40 1.69 -17.57
CA GLY A 204 -28.20 1.82 -16.11
C GLY A 204 -27.09 2.79 -15.74
N THR A 205 -26.63 2.74 -14.49
CA THR A 205 -25.72 3.73 -13.93
C THR A 205 -24.29 3.21 -13.81
N LYS A 206 -23.32 3.92 -14.36
CA LYS A 206 -21.89 3.75 -14.06
C LYS A 206 -21.57 4.58 -12.82
N LEU A 207 -21.27 3.93 -11.69
CA LEU A 207 -20.97 4.56 -10.40
C LEU A 207 -19.51 4.38 -10.04
N LEU A 208 -18.79 5.49 -9.85
CA LEU A 208 -17.39 5.51 -9.41
C LEU A 208 -17.30 6.07 -8.00
N VAL A 209 -16.81 5.26 -7.07
CA VAL A 209 -16.60 5.63 -5.67
C VAL A 209 -15.11 5.77 -5.40
N GLY A 210 -14.68 6.99 -5.07
CA GLY A 210 -13.29 7.27 -4.74
C GLY A 210 -12.82 8.63 -5.24
N ASP A 211 -11.54 8.92 -4.98
CA ASP A 211 -10.89 10.16 -5.40
C ASP A 211 -9.55 9.87 -6.09
N GLY A 212 -8.97 10.88 -6.72
CA GLY A 212 -7.66 10.78 -7.36
C GLY A 212 -7.41 11.82 -8.45
N PRO A 213 -6.17 11.88 -8.96
CA PRO A 213 -5.73 12.94 -9.87
C PRO A 213 -6.52 13.02 -11.19
N SER A 214 -7.15 11.92 -11.60
CA SER A 214 -7.92 11.89 -12.84
C SER A 214 -9.41 12.22 -12.67
N LYS A 215 -9.93 12.33 -11.42
CA LYS A 215 -11.36 12.48 -11.13
C LYS A 215 -11.97 13.70 -11.88
N LYS A 216 -11.47 14.90 -11.63
CA LYS A 216 -11.99 16.13 -12.24
C LYS A 216 -12.04 16.10 -13.77
N LYS A 217 -11.02 15.48 -14.40
CA LYS A 217 -10.95 15.33 -15.85
C LYS A 217 -12.01 14.36 -16.37
N LEU A 218 -12.16 13.21 -15.69
CA LEU A 218 -13.10 12.16 -16.10
C LEU A 218 -14.56 12.59 -15.88
N GLU A 219 -14.84 13.24 -14.76
CA GLU A 219 -16.15 13.78 -14.40
C GLU A 219 -16.65 14.82 -15.43
N LYS A 220 -15.74 15.70 -15.90
CA LYS A 220 -16.02 16.64 -16.98
C LYS A 220 -16.31 15.96 -18.33
N LYS A 221 -15.62 14.84 -18.61
CA LYS A 221 -15.67 14.15 -19.91
C LYS A 221 -16.85 13.17 -20.02
N TYR A 222 -17.22 12.54 -18.91
CA TYR A 222 -18.24 11.48 -18.85
C TYR A 222 -19.36 11.88 -17.89
N THR A 223 -20.24 12.76 -18.41
CA THR A 223 -21.37 13.33 -17.65
C THR A 223 -22.51 12.35 -17.41
N ASP A 224 -22.49 11.20 -18.10
CA ASP A 224 -23.41 10.08 -17.94
C ASP A 224 -23.03 9.14 -16.79
N ALA A 225 -21.86 9.36 -16.14
CA ALA A 225 -21.40 8.58 -15.01
C ALA A 225 -21.53 9.37 -13.69
N VAL A 226 -21.79 8.66 -12.61
CA VAL A 226 -21.91 9.24 -11.25
C VAL A 226 -20.60 9.06 -10.50
N PHE A 227 -20.03 10.17 -10.03
CA PHE A 227 -18.81 10.17 -9.24
C PHE A 227 -19.11 10.59 -7.80
N VAL A 228 -18.74 9.74 -6.82
CA VAL A 228 -18.90 9.98 -5.38
C VAL A 228 -17.60 9.69 -4.63
N GLY A 229 -17.29 10.50 -3.59
CA GLY A 229 -16.09 10.35 -2.78
C GLY A 229 -15.37 11.63 -2.50
#